data_900452425f84089093e6ae04f60119cc
#
_entry.id   900452425f84089093e6ae04f60119cc
#
_cell.length_a   1.000
_cell.length_b   1.000
_cell.length_c   1.000
_cell.angle_alpha   90.00
_cell.angle_beta   90.00
_cell.angle_gamma   90.00
#
_symmetry.space_group_name_H-M   'P 1'
#
loop_
_entity.id
_entity.type
_entity.pdbx_description
1 polymer ?
#
loop_
_entity_poly.entity_id
_entity_poly.type
_entity_poly.pdbx_seq_one_letter_code
_entity_poly.pdbx_strand_id
1 'polypeptide(L)'
;MKDLNQKLKDIDDELKKISEKHYANLVIAEEQLQIENKKLEVISSLGVTSDAFALEGWAPKKKIEQIETTLKKSDDGSSIYKMKTDEHPPTLFHNPKWYRLFESFIRFYSVPKGNEFDPTLIFALVFPVFYGLMIGDTGYCLVILLVCVWVIRRIQYKSKINIMPKALKEFGLLILRERQMLKLAKSMIPGCIIGIVIGVIFDLHFGFHLNGYVFDALATVGITGAWVPEPGEILNRPSQAFLDPVHNAGQLLLWSGYIGIGMVSLGLIFGILNAIREGEKREAIGKM
;
A
#
# COMPACT_ATOMS: atom_id res chain seq x y z
N MET A 1 -20.86 1.80 -41.27
CA MET A 1 -20.17 1.21 -40.11
C MET A 1 -18.66 0.99 -40.34
N LYS A 2 -18.22 0.37 -41.44
CA LYS A 2 -16.78 0.18 -41.73
C LYS A 2 -16.01 1.49 -41.85
N ASP A 3 -16.56 2.50 -42.54
CA ASP A 3 -15.95 3.80 -42.73
C ASP A 3 -15.80 4.61 -41.41
N LEU A 4 -16.77 4.49 -40.51
CA LEU A 4 -16.72 5.11 -39.18
C LEU A 4 -15.63 4.50 -38.30
N ASN A 5 -15.47 3.18 -38.36
CA ASN A 5 -14.40 2.47 -37.60
C ASN A 5 -13.00 2.80 -38.15
N GLN A 6 -12.89 3.05 -39.46
CA GLN A 6 -11.63 3.49 -40.07
C GLN A 6 -11.27 4.89 -39.61
N LYS A 7 -12.20 5.84 -39.65
CA LYS A 7 -11.99 7.22 -39.14
C LYS A 7 -11.62 7.26 -37.67
N LEU A 8 -12.25 6.40 -36.83
CA LEU A 8 -11.90 6.29 -35.42
C LEU A 8 -10.45 5.79 -35.21
N LYS A 9 -10.00 4.84 -36.02
CA LYS A 9 -8.61 4.37 -35.96
C LYS A 9 -7.63 5.46 -36.38
N ASP A 10 -7.94 6.18 -37.45
CA ASP A 10 -7.08 7.25 -37.94
C ASP A 10 -6.93 8.38 -36.91
N ILE A 11 -8.03 8.75 -36.23
CA ILE A 11 -8.02 9.72 -35.12
C ILE A 11 -7.22 9.19 -33.92
N ASP A 12 -7.38 7.92 -33.54
CA ASP A 12 -6.61 7.32 -32.45
C ASP A 12 -5.09 7.30 -32.75
N ASP A 13 -4.71 7.07 -34.00
CA ASP A 13 -3.32 7.06 -34.43
C ASP A 13 -2.74 8.48 -34.50
N GLU A 14 -3.52 9.49 -34.89
CA GLU A 14 -3.13 10.91 -34.82
C GLU A 14 -2.97 11.37 -33.36
N LEU A 15 -3.91 11.04 -32.49
CA LEU A 15 -3.83 11.34 -31.05
C LEU A 15 -2.58 10.71 -30.40
N LYS A 16 -2.23 9.48 -30.79
CA LYS A 16 -0.99 8.85 -30.32
C LYS A 16 0.25 9.60 -30.75
N LYS A 17 0.32 9.99 -32.03
CA LYS A 17 1.46 10.77 -32.57
C LYS A 17 1.61 12.12 -31.87
N ILE A 18 0.51 12.83 -31.63
CA ILE A 18 0.50 14.10 -30.90
C ILE A 18 0.93 13.87 -29.45
N SER A 19 0.41 12.82 -28.81
CA SER A 19 0.79 12.46 -27.43
C SER A 19 2.28 12.13 -27.33
N GLU A 20 2.82 11.30 -28.20
CA GLU A 20 4.25 10.95 -28.19
C GLU A 20 5.16 12.16 -28.40
N LYS A 21 4.74 13.10 -29.25
CA LYS A 21 5.52 14.30 -29.56
C LYS A 21 5.48 15.37 -28.47
N HIS A 22 4.34 15.58 -27.85
CA HIS A 22 4.11 16.71 -26.96
C HIS A 22 3.99 16.35 -25.47
N TYR A 23 3.85 15.04 -25.12
CA TYR A 23 3.61 14.60 -23.75
C TYR A 23 4.67 15.12 -22.76
N ALA A 24 5.96 15.01 -23.11
CA ALA A 24 7.03 15.46 -22.23
C ALA A 24 6.96 16.97 -21.93
N ASN A 25 6.71 17.77 -22.98
CA ASN A 25 6.62 19.23 -22.86
C ASN A 25 5.38 19.66 -22.07
N LEU A 26 4.25 18.96 -22.26
CA LEU A 26 3.01 19.23 -21.51
C LEU A 26 3.15 18.89 -20.03
N VAL A 27 3.82 17.77 -19.71
CA VAL A 27 4.06 17.39 -18.31
C VAL A 27 4.99 18.39 -17.62
N ILE A 28 6.04 18.85 -18.31
CA ILE A 28 6.94 19.87 -17.76
C ILE A 28 6.21 21.20 -17.55
N ALA A 29 5.40 21.62 -18.53
CA ALA A 29 4.60 22.83 -18.41
C ALA A 29 3.57 22.75 -17.28
N GLU A 30 2.90 21.59 -17.15
CA GLU A 30 1.97 21.33 -16.03
C GLU A 30 2.68 21.43 -14.68
N GLU A 31 3.86 20.82 -14.54
CA GLU A 31 4.64 20.85 -13.31
C GLU A 31 5.10 22.27 -12.96
N GLN A 32 5.56 23.04 -13.96
CA GLN A 32 5.92 24.44 -13.77
C GLN A 32 4.73 25.29 -13.33
N LEU A 33 3.58 25.14 -13.99
CA LEU A 33 2.36 25.86 -13.62
C LEU A 33 1.89 25.47 -12.20
N GLN A 34 2.00 24.23 -11.82
CA GLN A 34 1.67 23.77 -10.47
C GLN A 34 2.60 24.39 -9.42
N ILE A 35 3.90 24.53 -9.70
CA ILE A 35 4.86 25.19 -8.83
C ILE A 35 4.53 26.68 -8.69
N GLU A 36 4.26 27.37 -9.79
CA GLU A 36 3.88 28.80 -9.75
C GLU A 36 2.54 29.02 -9.02
N ASN A 37 1.55 28.17 -9.27
CA ASN A 37 0.27 28.25 -8.56
C ASN A 37 0.45 28.07 -7.03
N LYS A 38 1.30 27.11 -6.60
CA LYS A 38 1.61 26.94 -5.19
C LYS A 38 2.31 28.15 -4.59
N LYS A 39 3.20 28.80 -5.32
CA LYS A 39 3.83 30.05 -4.85
C LYS A 39 2.79 31.15 -4.64
N LEU A 40 1.83 31.28 -5.57
CA LEU A 40 0.73 32.24 -5.45
C LEU A 40 -0.21 31.95 -4.29
N GLU A 41 -0.50 30.66 -4.05
CA GLU A 41 -1.29 30.21 -2.87
C GLU A 41 -0.60 30.59 -1.56
N VAL A 42 0.73 30.47 -1.48
CA VAL A 42 1.48 30.90 -0.28
C VAL A 42 1.37 32.39 -0.07
N ILE A 43 1.43 33.19 -1.14
CA ILE A 43 1.30 34.66 -1.04
C ILE A 43 -0.06 35.06 -0.45
N SER A 44 -1.13 34.33 -0.79
CA SER A 44 -2.48 34.61 -0.24
C SER A 44 -2.60 34.30 1.26
N SER A 45 -1.71 33.48 1.82
CA SER A 45 -1.67 33.12 3.24
C SER A 45 -0.67 33.95 4.06
N LEU A 46 0.04 34.91 3.43
CA LEU A 46 0.95 35.82 4.12
C LEU A 46 0.18 36.94 4.83
N GLY A 47 0.54 37.24 6.07
CA GLY A 47 0.20 38.49 6.70
C GLY A 47 1.10 39.60 6.16
N VAL A 48 0.56 40.53 5.37
CA VAL A 48 1.32 41.59 4.71
C VAL A 48 1.00 42.94 5.34
N THR A 49 2.04 43.73 5.66
CA THR A 49 1.96 45.14 5.98
C THR A 49 2.65 45.96 4.91
N SER A 50 2.70 47.28 5.03
CA SER A 50 3.41 48.17 4.06
C SER A 50 4.90 47.83 3.91
N ASP A 51 5.56 47.39 4.99
CA ASP A 51 7.02 47.25 5.05
C ASP A 51 7.51 45.84 5.46
N ALA A 52 6.59 44.94 5.80
CA ALA A 52 6.93 43.60 6.24
C ALA A 52 5.88 42.56 5.87
N PHE A 53 6.29 41.30 5.75
CA PHE A 53 5.39 40.19 5.64
C PHE A 53 5.71 39.13 6.70
N ALA A 54 4.70 38.42 7.15
CA ALA A 54 4.81 37.34 8.11
C ALA A 54 4.20 36.07 7.52
N LEU A 55 4.93 34.95 7.66
CA LEU A 55 4.46 33.62 7.31
C LEU A 55 4.45 32.74 8.55
N GLU A 56 3.30 32.20 8.89
CA GLU A 56 3.15 31.23 9.94
C GLU A 56 3.06 29.81 9.36
N GLY A 57 3.76 28.88 9.98
CA GLY A 57 3.73 27.50 9.48
C GLY A 57 4.43 26.51 10.41
N TRP A 58 4.18 25.24 10.14
CA TRP A 58 4.76 24.13 10.87
C TRP A 58 6.08 23.67 10.24
N ALA A 59 7.14 23.58 11.03
CA ALA A 59 8.44 23.09 10.60
C ALA A 59 8.94 21.95 11.47
N PRO A 60 9.53 20.88 10.88
CA PRO A 60 10.17 19.82 11.65
C PRO A 60 11.34 20.36 12.46
N LYS A 61 11.42 20.05 13.78
CA LYS A 61 12.50 20.51 14.68
C LYS A 61 13.90 20.29 14.09
N LYS A 62 14.13 19.15 13.43
CA LYS A 62 15.43 18.82 12.80
C LYS A 62 15.82 19.70 11.61
N LYS A 63 14.87 20.44 11.03
CA LYS A 63 15.11 21.29 9.85
C LYS A 63 15.15 22.77 10.17
N ILE A 64 14.90 23.16 11.41
CA ILE A 64 14.88 24.58 11.83
C ILE A 64 16.22 25.27 11.53
N GLU A 65 17.34 24.65 11.90
CA GLU A 65 18.69 25.20 11.65
C GLU A 65 18.97 25.35 10.14
N GLN A 66 18.50 24.41 9.32
CA GLN A 66 18.64 24.51 7.86
C GLN A 66 17.80 25.65 7.29
N ILE A 67 16.60 25.86 7.83
CA ILE A 67 15.72 26.96 7.41
C ILE A 67 16.35 28.29 7.81
N GLU A 68 16.86 28.43 9.03
CA GLU A 68 17.55 29.64 9.50
C GLU A 68 18.78 29.98 8.67
N THR A 69 19.61 28.98 8.38
CA THR A 69 20.81 29.19 7.53
C THR A 69 20.45 29.56 6.09
N THR A 70 19.36 29.02 5.56
CA THR A 70 18.90 29.34 4.22
C THR A 70 18.31 30.75 4.14
N LEU A 71 17.51 31.14 5.15
CA LEU A 71 16.95 32.49 5.22
C LEU A 71 18.04 33.56 5.39
N LYS A 72 18.99 33.37 6.29
CA LYS A 72 20.13 34.26 6.44
C LYS A 72 20.99 34.45 5.20
N LYS A 73 21.03 33.42 4.34
CA LYS A 73 21.71 33.50 3.03
C LYS A 73 20.92 34.26 1.96
N SER A 74 19.59 34.24 2.08
CA SER A 74 18.70 34.84 1.08
C SER A 74 18.39 36.30 1.40
N ASP A 75 18.27 36.65 2.69
CA ASP A 75 17.92 37.99 3.15
C ASP A 75 18.36 38.19 4.60
N ASP A 76 19.16 39.26 4.86
CA ASP A 76 19.66 39.60 6.18
C ASP A 76 18.57 40.19 7.12
N GLY A 77 17.40 40.56 6.55
CA GLY A 77 16.26 41.10 7.29
C GLY A 77 15.29 40.07 7.84
N SER A 78 15.43 38.78 7.43
CA SER A 78 14.49 37.74 7.85
C SER A 78 14.81 37.17 9.22
N SER A 79 13.78 36.98 10.06
CA SER A 79 13.91 36.39 11.38
C SER A 79 12.86 35.31 11.62
N ILE A 80 13.25 34.26 12.37
CA ILE A 80 12.35 33.15 12.73
C ILE A 80 12.03 33.27 14.23
N TYR A 81 10.74 33.29 14.52
CA TYR A 81 10.23 33.27 15.89
C TYR A 81 9.45 31.98 16.15
N LYS A 82 9.70 31.37 17.30
CA LYS A 82 8.95 30.20 17.73
C LYS A 82 7.67 30.65 18.42
N MET A 83 6.54 30.35 17.83
CA MET A 83 5.23 30.61 18.40
C MET A 83 4.77 29.46 19.31
N LYS A 84 4.04 29.82 20.38
CA LYS A 84 3.29 28.86 21.19
C LYS A 84 1.87 28.82 20.63
N THR A 85 1.40 27.62 20.28
CA THR A 85 0.05 27.40 19.81
C THR A 85 -0.53 26.19 20.52
N ASP A 86 -1.82 26.18 20.74
CA ASP A 86 -2.60 25.05 21.26
C ASP A 86 -3.05 24.12 20.13
N GLU A 87 -2.77 24.49 18.88
CA GLU A 87 -3.10 23.66 17.73
C GLU A 87 -2.18 22.45 17.60
N HIS A 88 -2.75 21.32 17.18
CA HIS A 88 -1.98 20.11 16.93
C HIS A 88 -1.18 20.21 15.61
N PRO A 89 0.11 19.90 15.65
CA PRO A 89 0.94 19.92 14.45
C PRO A 89 0.46 18.89 13.43
N PRO A 90 0.54 19.19 12.12
CA PRO A 90 0.22 18.22 11.08
C PRO A 90 1.20 17.05 11.14
N THR A 91 0.70 15.84 10.89
CA THR A 91 1.50 14.62 10.97
C THR A 91 2.47 14.51 9.81
N LEU A 92 3.74 14.42 10.12
CA LEU A 92 4.80 14.11 9.17
C LEU A 92 5.29 12.68 9.39
N PHE A 93 4.92 11.77 8.48
CA PHE A 93 5.42 10.41 8.51
C PHE A 93 6.91 10.36 8.14
N HIS A 94 7.70 9.66 8.95
CA HIS A 94 9.12 9.46 8.72
C HIS A 94 9.45 7.97 8.71
N ASN A 95 8.92 7.25 7.73
CA ASN A 95 9.01 5.81 7.63
C ASN A 95 10.09 5.35 6.64
N PRO A 96 10.86 4.28 6.96
CA PRO A 96 11.78 3.63 6.04
C PRO A 96 11.09 3.20 4.74
N LYS A 97 11.89 3.10 3.68
CA LYS A 97 11.37 2.84 2.32
C LYS A 97 10.57 1.53 2.21
N TRP A 98 10.91 0.50 3.00
CA TRP A 98 10.34 -0.84 2.89
C TRP A 98 8.86 -0.91 3.37
N TYR A 99 8.44 -0.15 4.39
CA TYR A 99 7.04 -0.12 4.82
C TYR A 99 6.32 1.22 4.56
N ARG A 100 7.00 2.20 3.95
CA ARG A 100 6.36 3.47 3.53
C ARG A 100 5.16 3.28 2.61
N LEU A 101 5.10 2.16 1.88
CA LEU A 101 3.97 1.82 1.01
C LEU A 101 2.66 1.74 1.80
N PHE A 102 2.73 1.28 3.05
CA PHE A 102 1.59 1.10 3.92
C PHE A 102 1.04 2.40 4.53
N GLU A 103 1.80 3.50 4.49
CA GLU A 103 1.29 4.83 4.88
C GLU A 103 0.01 5.22 4.10
N SER A 104 -0.12 4.73 2.86
CA SER A 104 -1.31 5.01 2.04
C SER A 104 -2.59 4.43 2.64
N PHE A 105 -2.50 3.28 3.31
CA PHE A 105 -3.63 2.65 4.01
C PHE A 105 -3.97 3.39 5.28
N ILE A 106 -2.95 3.80 6.04
CA ILE A 106 -3.18 4.59 7.27
C ILE A 106 -3.86 5.91 6.91
N ARG A 107 -3.39 6.61 5.87
CA ARG A 107 -4.02 7.86 5.38
C ARG A 107 -5.45 7.67 4.88
N PHE A 108 -5.81 6.46 4.45
CA PHE A 108 -7.16 6.15 4.01
C PHE A 108 -8.15 6.03 5.18
N TYR A 109 -7.69 5.46 6.30
CA TYR A 109 -8.52 5.31 7.50
C TYR A 109 -8.56 6.60 8.34
N SER A 110 -7.41 7.03 8.83
CA SER A 110 -7.25 8.24 9.63
C SER A 110 -5.76 8.56 9.78
N VAL A 111 -5.42 9.83 9.66
CA VAL A 111 -4.04 10.26 9.91
C VAL A 111 -3.88 10.44 11.42
N PRO A 112 -2.93 9.73 12.09
CA PRO A 112 -2.69 9.90 13.51
C PRO A 112 -2.24 11.33 13.80
N LYS A 113 -2.56 11.86 14.97
CA LYS A 113 -2.09 13.19 15.41
C LYS A 113 -0.57 13.18 15.62
N GLY A 114 0.08 14.35 15.56
CA GLY A 114 1.54 14.44 15.60
C GLY A 114 2.22 13.86 16.84
N ASN A 115 1.48 13.69 17.94
CA ASN A 115 1.96 13.09 19.20
C ASN A 115 1.61 11.60 19.34
N GLU A 116 0.75 11.07 18.48
CA GLU A 116 0.33 9.68 18.50
C GLU A 116 1.40 8.74 17.93
N PHE A 117 1.27 7.48 18.32
CA PHE A 117 2.10 6.42 17.77
C PHE A 117 1.78 6.16 16.29
N ASP A 118 2.80 6.04 15.45
CA ASP A 118 2.62 5.69 14.04
C ASP A 118 2.33 4.18 13.88
N PRO A 119 1.09 3.78 13.53
CA PRO A 119 0.73 2.38 13.39
C PRO A 119 1.23 1.73 12.10
N THR A 120 1.94 2.48 11.24
CA THR A 120 2.33 2.00 9.90
C THR A 120 3.18 0.73 9.95
N LEU A 121 4.11 0.62 10.91
CA LEU A 121 4.95 -0.56 11.06
C LEU A 121 4.13 -1.80 11.42
N ILE A 122 3.21 -1.65 12.37
CA ILE A 122 2.36 -2.75 12.82
C ILE A 122 1.44 -3.19 11.69
N PHE A 123 0.83 -2.22 11.00
CA PHE A 123 -0.01 -2.51 9.86
C PHE A 123 0.77 -3.22 8.75
N ALA A 124 2.02 -2.82 8.50
CA ALA A 124 2.89 -3.44 7.49
C ALA A 124 3.24 -4.90 7.81
N LEU A 125 3.30 -5.28 9.09
CA LEU A 125 3.54 -6.66 9.52
C LEU A 125 2.26 -7.49 9.52
N VAL A 126 1.20 -6.93 10.06
CA VAL A 126 -0.06 -7.63 10.32
C VAL A 126 -0.88 -7.83 9.04
N PHE A 127 -1.01 -6.78 8.22
CA PHE A 127 -1.82 -6.83 7.02
C PHE A 127 -1.45 -7.96 6.05
N PRO A 128 -0.15 -8.18 5.69
CA PRO A 128 0.21 -9.27 4.78
C PRO A 128 -0.10 -10.65 5.36
N VAL A 129 0.07 -10.84 6.67
CA VAL A 129 -0.21 -12.13 7.33
C VAL A 129 -1.71 -12.42 7.32
N PHE A 130 -2.54 -11.45 7.73
CA PHE A 130 -3.99 -11.63 7.70
C PHE A 130 -4.54 -11.78 6.29
N TYR A 131 -4.02 -11.01 5.34
CA TYR A 131 -4.40 -11.12 3.94
C TYR A 131 -4.10 -12.53 3.39
N GLY A 132 -2.89 -13.05 3.68
CA GLY A 132 -2.49 -14.39 3.29
C GLY A 132 -3.33 -15.48 3.95
N LEU A 133 -3.61 -15.37 5.25
CA LEU A 133 -4.47 -16.30 6.00
C LEU A 133 -5.91 -16.28 5.52
N MET A 134 -6.44 -15.08 5.21
CA MET A 134 -7.83 -14.92 4.76
C MET A 134 -8.09 -15.57 3.41
N ILE A 135 -7.15 -15.47 2.48
CA ILE A 135 -7.27 -16.12 1.16
C ILE A 135 -6.89 -17.58 1.27
N GLY A 136 -5.74 -17.90 1.88
CA GLY A 136 -5.27 -19.25 2.18
C GLY A 136 -5.22 -20.22 1.00
N ASP A 137 -5.16 -19.72 -0.24
CA ASP A 137 -5.21 -20.49 -1.47
C ASP A 137 -4.07 -20.09 -2.40
N THR A 138 -3.27 -21.06 -2.82
CA THR A 138 -2.12 -20.86 -3.71
C THR A 138 -2.52 -20.30 -5.06
N GLY A 139 -3.59 -20.83 -5.66
CA GLY A 139 -4.03 -20.47 -7.01
C GLY A 139 -4.53 -19.04 -7.09
N TYR A 140 -5.42 -18.64 -6.19
CA TYR A 140 -5.92 -17.26 -6.14
C TYR A 140 -4.82 -16.27 -5.80
N CYS A 141 -3.94 -16.58 -4.83
CA CYS A 141 -2.82 -15.70 -4.49
C CYS A 141 -1.84 -15.53 -5.65
N LEU A 142 -1.58 -16.59 -6.42
CA LEU A 142 -0.73 -16.53 -7.60
C LEU A 142 -1.33 -15.66 -8.69
N VAL A 143 -2.63 -15.78 -8.98
CA VAL A 143 -3.33 -14.92 -9.95
C VAL A 143 -3.25 -13.45 -9.50
N ILE A 144 -3.54 -13.15 -8.24
CA ILE A 144 -3.47 -11.78 -7.71
C ILE A 144 -2.04 -11.25 -7.79
N LEU A 145 -1.03 -12.07 -7.47
CA LEU A 145 0.38 -11.72 -7.59
C LEU A 145 0.75 -11.36 -9.03
N LEU A 146 0.32 -12.17 -10.01
CA LEU A 146 0.54 -11.90 -11.43
C LEU A 146 -0.12 -10.58 -11.87
N VAL A 147 -1.36 -10.33 -11.41
CA VAL A 147 -2.05 -9.06 -11.67
C VAL A 147 -1.29 -7.89 -11.05
N CYS A 148 -0.82 -8.01 -9.80
CA CYS A 148 -0.01 -6.98 -9.15
C CYS A 148 1.29 -6.69 -9.91
N VAL A 149 2.03 -7.73 -10.30
CA VAL A 149 3.26 -7.61 -11.09
C VAL A 149 2.97 -6.97 -12.46
N TRP A 150 1.87 -7.36 -13.10
CA TRP A 150 1.45 -6.78 -14.36
C TRP A 150 1.11 -5.29 -14.22
N VAL A 151 0.35 -4.89 -13.20
CA VAL A 151 0.01 -3.48 -12.90
C VAL A 151 1.30 -2.67 -12.66
N ILE A 152 2.23 -3.20 -11.86
CA ILE A 152 3.51 -2.54 -11.58
C ILE A 152 4.32 -2.35 -12.87
N ARG A 153 4.46 -3.41 -13.68
CA ARG A 153 5.18 -3.32 -14.95
C ARG A 153 4.54 -2.34 -15.91
N ARG A 154 3.21 -2.31 -15.98
CA ARG A 154 2.49 -1.42 -16.87
C ARG A 154 2.63 0.04 -16.48
N ILE A 155 2.49 0.36 -15.19
CA ILE A 155 2.56 1.75 -14.71
C ILE A 155 4.01 2.23 -14.65
N GLN A 156 4.93 1.41 -14.14
CA GLN A 156 6.31 1.83 -13.89
C GLN A 156 7.18 1.78 -15.14
N TYR A 157 6.99 0.78 -16.02
CA TYR A 157 7.81 0.58 -17.22
C TYR A 157 7.07 0.90 -18.53
N LYS A 158 5.85 1.47 -18.47
CA LYS A 158 5.02 1.79 -19.66
C LYS A 158 4.93 0.62 -20.67
N SER A 159 4.87 -0.62 -20.17
CA SER A 159 4.80 -1.81 -21.00
C SER A 159 3.57 -1.78 -21.91
N LYS A 160 3.74 -2.16 -23.19
CA LYS A 160 2.68 -2.18 -24.21
C LYS A 160 1.70 -3.37 -24.06
N ILE A 161 1.91 -4.25 -23.10
CA ILE A 161 1.08 -5.46 -22.92
C ILE A 161 -0.29 -5.06 -22.37
N ASN A 162 -1.30 -5.06 -23.23
CA ASN A 162 -2.69 -4.78 -22.90
C ASN A 162 -3.46 -6.10 -22.67
N ILE A 163 -3.38 -6.67 -21.47
CA ILE A 163 -4.15 -7.88 -21.11
C ILE A 163 -5.55 -7.51 -20.60
N MET A 164 -5.72 -6.30 -20.06
CA MET A 164 -6.96 -5.89 -19.40
C MET A 164 -7.95 -5.27 -20.40
N PRO A 165 -9.25 -5.65 -20.36
CA PRO A 165 -10.30 -5.00 -21.13
C PRO A 165 -10.36 -3.49 -20.84
N LYS A 166 -10.66 -2.69 -21.87
CA LYS A 166 -10.70 -1.21 -21.75
C LYS A 166 -11.61 -0.74 -20.60
N ALA A 167 -12.79 -1.37 -20.46
CA ALA A 167 -13.75 -1.06 -19.41
C ALA A 167 -13.19 -1.25 -17.99
N LEU A 168 -12.42 -2.31 -17.75
CA LEU A 168 -11.84 -2.60 -16.44
C LEU A 168 -10.70 -1.61 -16.10
N LYS A 169 -9.97 -1.15 -17.13
CA LYS A 169 -8.94 -0.11 -16.98
C LYS A 169 -9.56 1.23 -16.61
N GLU A 170 -10.61 1.63 -17.31
CA GLU A 170 -11.32 2.89 -17.05
C GLU A 170 -11.97 2.89 -15.66
N PHE A 171 -12.60 1.79 -15.28
CA PHE A 171 -13.14 1.60 -13.94
C PHE A 171 -12.06 1.68 -12.85
N GLY A 172 -10.91 1.03 -13.05
CA GLY A 172 -9.79 1.09 -12.11
C GLY A 172 -9.21 2.50 -11.96
N LEU A 173 -9.07 3.25 -13.05
CA LEU A 173 -8.58 4.63 -13.05
C LEU A 173 -9.59 5.63 -12.48
N LEU A 174 -10.89 5.31 -12.56
CA LEU A 174 -11.96 6.11 -11.98
C LEU A 174 -11.93 6.06 -10.44
N ILE A 175 -11.58 4.89 -9.87
CA ILE A 175 -11.57 4.67 -8.42
C ILE A 175 -10.23 5.08 -7.81
N LEU A 176 -9.10 4.76 -8.47
CA LEU A 176 -7.76 4.94 -7.93
C LEU A 176 -6.84 5.64 -8.92
N ARG A 177 -6.23 6.73 -8.49
CA ARG A 177 -5.16 7.41 -9.25
C ARG A 177 -4.02 6.41 -9.53
N GLU A 178 -3.37 6.49 -10.70
CA GLU A 178 -2.29 5.55 -11.10
C GLU A 178 -1.20 5.35 -10.02
N ARG A 179 -0.82 6.43 -9.33
CA ARG A 179 0.16 6.36 -8.23
C ARG A 179 -0.36 5.56 -7.02
N GLN A 180 -1.65 5.62 -6.75
CA GLN A 180 -2.28 4.87 -5.64
C GLN A 180 -2.41 3.39 -6.00
N MET A 181 -2.80 3.08 -7.24
CA MET A 181 -2.81 1.69 -7.75
C MET A 181 -1.43 1.04 -7.68
N LEU A 182 -0.38 1.78 -8.02
CA LEU A 182 0.99 1.27 -7.92
C LEU A 182 1.39 0.95 -6.47
N LYS A 183 1.03 1.81 -5.52
CA LYS A 183 1.30 1.59 -4.09
C LYS A 183 0.51 0.40 -3.58
N LEU A 184 -0.78 0.30 -3.93
CA LEU A 184 -1.65 -0.82 -3.57
C LEU A 184 -1.10 -2.14 -4.10
N ALA A 185 -0.78 -2.21 -5.40
CA ALA A 185 -0.22 -3.42 -6.00
C ALA A 185 1.08 -3.87 -5.32
N LYS A 186 1.98 -2.92 -5.00
CA LYS A 186 3.23 -3.23 -4.28
C LYS A 186 3.00 -3.73 -2.86
N SER A 187 2.02 -3.18 -2.15
CA SER A 187 1.71 -3.58 -0.76
C SER A 187 1.00 -4.92 -0.66
N MET A 188 0.32 -5.35 -1.73
CA MET A 188 -0.34 -6.67 -1.79
C MET A 188 0.65 -7.82 -2.01
N ILE A 189 1.82 -7.58 -2.62
CA ILE A 189 2.81 -8.63 -2.93
C ILE A 189 3.19 -9.48 -1.71
N PRO A 190 3.62 -8.91 -0.57
CA PRO A 190 4.00 -9.72 0.58
C PRO A 190 2.84 -10.58 1.10
N GLY A 191 1.60 -10.08 1.06
CA GLY A 191 0.42 -10.84 1.43
C GLY A 191 0.15 -12.00 0.47
N CYS A 192 0.31 -11.80 -0.83
CA CYS A 192 0.19 -12.88 -1.81
C CYS A 192 1.24 -13.96 -1.62
N ILE A 193 2.49 -13.59 -1.30
CA ILE A 193 3.57 -14.55 -1.03
C ILE A 193 3.22 -15.41 0.20
N ILE A 194 2.78 -14.77 1.30
CA ILE A 194 2.35 -15.49 2.50
C ILE A 194 1.14 -16.39 2.18
N GLY A 195 0.16 -15.89 1.41
CA GLY A 195 -1.00 -16.68 1.01
C GLY A 195 -0.65 -17.89 0.15
N ILE A 196 0.35 -17.79 -0.74
CA ILE A 196 0.87 -18.94 -1.49
C ILE A 196 1.45 -19.98 -0.53
N VAL A 197 2.27 -19.57 0.43
CA VAL A 197 2.85 -20.48 1.42
C VAL A 197 1.76 -21.17 2.25
N ILE A 198 0.78 -20.41 2.72
CA ILE A 198 -0.33 -20.96 3.50
C ILE A 198 -1.20 -21.90 2.65
N GLY A 199 -1.47 -21.54 1.38
CA GLY A 199 -2.22 -22.37 0.47
C GLY A 199 -1.56 -23.74 0.18
N VAL A 200 -0.22 -23.76 0.12
CA VAL A 200 0.55 -25.03 0.03
C VAL A 200 0.41 -25.84 1.32
N ILE A 201 0.47 -25.20 2.50
CA ILE A 201 0.30 -25.86 3.80
C ILE A 201 -1.11 -26.44 3.95
N PHE A 202 -2.12 -25.75 3.44
CA PHE A 202 -3.53 -26.16 3.48
C PHE A 202 -3.94 -27.07 2.31
N ASP A 203 -3.03 -27.32 1.37
CA ASP A 203 -3.30 -28.05 0.11
C ASP A 203 -4.50 -27.45 -0.66
N LEU A 204 -4.57 -26.13 -0.73
CA LEU A 204 -5.62 -25.41 -1.45
C LEU A 204 -5.07 -24.72 -2.69
N HIS A 205 -5.54 -25.19 -3.85
CA HIS A 205 -5.13 -24.68 -5.16
C HIS A 205 -6.40 -24.47 -6.01
N PHE A 206 -6.92 -23.26 -6.06
CA PHE A 206 -8.23 -22.95 -6.65
C PHE A 206 -9.39 -23.77 -6.01
N GLY A 207 -9.29 -24.06 -4.72
CA GLY A 207 -10.25 -24.91 -4.02
C GLY A 207 -10.06 -26.43 -4.25
N PHE A 208 -9.03 -26.85 -4.98
CA PHE A 208 -8.71 -28.25 -5.21
C PHE A 208 -7.49 -28.68 -4.40
N HIS A 209 -7.44 -29.98 -4.04
CA HIS A 209 -6.28 -30.60 -3.40
C HIS A 209 -5.32 -31.12 -4.48
N LEU A 210 -4.17 -30.48 -4.64
CA LEU A 210 -3.20 -30.76 -5.70
C LEU A 210 -1.85 -31.28 -5.20
N ASN A 211 -1.57 -31.18 -3.90
CA ASN A 211 -0.27 -31.59 -3.35
C ASN A 211 0.02 -33.06 -3.66
N GLY A 212 -1.00 -33.91 -3.59
CA GLY A 212 -0.88 -35.31 -3.96
C GLY A 212 -0.32 -35.52 -5.37
N TYR A 213 -0.88 -34.83 -6.35
CA TYR A 213 -0.43 -34.92 -7.77
C TYR A 213 0.97 -34.32 -7.97
N VAL A 214 1.29 -33.24 -7.26
CA VAL A 214 2.62 -32.60 -7.32
C VAL A 214 3.69 -33.53 -6.74
N PHE A 215 3.42 -34.16 -5.59
CA PHE A 215 4.34 -35.10 -4.97
C PHE A 215 4.54 -36.36 -5.84
N ASP A 216 3.48 -36.87 -6.46
CA ASP A 216 3.55 -38.01 -7.40
C ASP A 216 4.41 -37.66 -8.63
N ALA A 217 4.20 -36.48 -9.21
CA ALA A 217 5.03 -35.99 -10.30
C ALA A 217 6.50 -35.82 -9.91
N LEU A 218 6.80 -35.30 -8.70
CA LEU A 218 8.16 -35.17 -8.19
C LEU A 218 8.82 -36.55 -7.95
N ALA A 219 8.06 -37.52 -7.44
CA ALA A 219 8.53 -38.89 -7.26
C ALA A 219 8.88 -39.57 -8.60
N THR A 220 8.07 -39.35 -9.66
CA THR A 220 8.35 -39.88 -11.02
C THR A 220 9.62 -39.29 -11.63
N VAL A 221 10.01 -38.07 -11.25
CA VAL A 221 11.26 -37.40 -11.68
C VAL A 221 12.47 -37.84 -10.83
N GLY A 222 12.27 -38.70 -9.82
CA GLY A 222 13.35 -39.23 -8.98
C GLY A 222 13.74 -38.30 -7.80
N ILE A 223 12.95 -37.28 -7.51
CA ILE A 223 13.08 -36.46 -6.33
C ILE A 223 12.38 -37.18 -5.19
N THR A 224 13.03 -38.21 -4.64
CA THR A 224 12.53 -38.95 -3.48
C THR A 224 13.18 -38.40 -2.21
N GLY A 225 12.37 -37.91 -1.30
CA GLY A 225 12.75 -37.56 0.07
C GLY A 225 11.77 -38.20 1.05
N ALA A 226 12.08 -38.16 2.35
CA ALA A 226 11.19 -38.67 3.40
C ALA A 226 9.79 -38.01 3.42
N TRP A 227 9.59 -37.00 2.58
CA TRP A 227 8.38 -36.20 2.41
C TRP A 227 7.53 -36.58 1.20
N VAL A 228 8.06 -37.38 0.28
CA VAL A 228 7.37 -37.74 -0.96
C VAL A 228 6.75 -39.13 -0.75
N PRO A 229 5.40 -39.27 -0.76
CA PRO A 229 4.73 -40.56 -0.68
C PRO A 229 5.05 -41.40 -1.92
N GLU A 230 4.97 -42.73 -1.78
CA GLU A 230 5.21 -43.61 -2.92
C GLU A 230 4.17 -43.43 -4.04
N PRO A 231 4.61 -43.57 -5.33
CA PRO A 231 3.69 -43.46 -6.48
C PRO A 231 2.55 -44.46 -6.36
N GLY A 232 1.31 -44.00 -6.47
CA GLY A 232 0.11 -44.83 -6.39
C GLY A 232 -0.64 -44.83 -5.08
N GLU A 233 -0.06 -44.33 -3.98
CA GLU A 233 -0.76 -44.19 -2.69
C GLU A 233 -1.65 -42.93 -2.63
N ILE A 234 -1.47 -42.00 -3.54
CA ILE A 234 -1.99 -40.62 -3.53
C ILE A 234 -3.46 -40.56 -3.95
N LEU A 235 -3.89 -41.45 -4.84
CA LEU A 235 -5.24 -41.43 -5.41
C LEU A 235 -6.37 -41.78 -4.42
N ASN A 236 -6.07 -42.38 -3.27
CA ASN A 236 -7.03 -42.81 -2.26
C ASN A 236 -6.91 -42.09 -0.91
N ARG A 237 -6.08 -41.06 -0.79
CA ARG A 237 -5.92 -40.35 0.49
C ARG A 237 -6.80 -39.11 0.54
N PRO A 238 -7.47 -38.86 1.70
CA PRO A 238 -7.98 -37.53 1.99
C PRO A 238 -6.81 -36.54 1.99
N SER A 239 -7.10 -35.25 1.77
CA SER A 239 -6.15 -34.17 1.61
C SER A 239 -4.85 -34.37 2.40
N GLN A 240 -3.70 -34.33 1.76
CA GLN A 240 -2.39 -34.39 2.38
C GLN A 240 -1.93 -33.02 2.91
N ALA A 241 -2.89 -32.20 3.27
CA ALA A 241 -2.62 -30.95 3.90
C ALA A 241 -1.97 -31.17 5.27
N PHE A 242 -0.90 -30.45 5.56
CA PHE A 242 -0.33 -30.42 6.91
C PHE A 242 -1.37 -29.96 7.93
N LEU A 243 -2.29 -29.11 7.51
CA LEU A 243 -3.49 -28.66 8.22
C LEU A 243 -4.66 -28.65 7.24
N ASP A 244 -5.47 -29.70 7.24
CA ASP A 244 -6.70 -29.72 6.45
C ASP A 244 -7.73 -28.73 7.02
N PRO A 245 -8.09 -27.66 6.30
CA PRO A 245 -9.00 -26.65 6.80
C PRO A 245 -10.42 -27.20 7.03
N VAL A 246 -10.81 -28.29 6.39
CA VAL A 246 -12.11 -28.91 6.55
C VAL A 246 -12.15 -29.80 7.81
N HIS A 247 -11.18 -30.69 7.94
CA HIS A 247 -11.10 -31.59 9.11
C HIS A 247 -10.69 -30.89 10.39
N ASN A 248 -9.84 -29.87 10.30
CA ASN A 248 -9.34 -29.11 11.45
C ASN A 248 -10.03 -27.75 11.61
N ALA A 249 -11.22 -27.54 11.03
CA ALA A 249 -11.94 -26.26 11.05
C ALA A 249 -12.13 -25.71 12.48
N GLY A 250 -12.43 -26.58 13.45
CA GLY A 250 -12.56 -26.16 14.86
C GLY A 250 -11.27 -25.60 15.45
N GLN A 251 -10.13 -26.23 15.16
CA GLN A 251 -8.83 -25.76 15.64
C GLN A 251 -8.42 -24.45 14.96
N LEU A 252 -8.62 -24.33 13.65
CA LEU A 252 -8.34 -23.10 12.92
C LEU A 252 -9.21 -21.93 13.40
N LEU A 253 -10.47 -22.19 13.72
CA LEU A 253 -11.36 -21.20 14.31
C LEU A 253 -10.85 -20.71 15.67
N LEU A 254 -10.40 -21.64 16.54
CA LEU A 254 -9.80 -21.29 17.83
C LEU A 254 -8.53 -20.45 17.65
N TRP A 255 -7.63 -20.84 16.74
CA TRP A 255 -6.42 -20.07 16.43
C TRP A 255 -6.76 -18.68 15.92
N SER A 256 -7.72 -18.55 15.00
CA SER A 256 -8.16 -17.23 14.50
C SER A 256 -8.74 -16.37 15.61
N GLY A 257 -9.49 -16.98 16.56
CA GLY A 257 -10.00 -16.31 17.75
C GLY A 257 -8.89 -15.77 18.66
N TYR A 258 -7.87 -16.58 18.96
CA TYR A 258 -6.72 -16.13 19.76
C TYR A 258 -5.94 -15.02 19.09
N ILE A 259 -5.70 -15.11 17.77
CA ILE A 259 -5.04 -14.05 16.99
C ILE A 259 -5.90 -12.78 17.04
N GLY A 260 -7.23 -12.90 16.87
CA GLY A 260 -8.15 -11.75 16.95
C GLY A 260 -8.13 -11.07 18.32
N ILE A 261 -8.18 -11.84 19.41
CA ILE A 261 -8.05 -11.32 20.80
C ILE A 261 -6.70 -10.61 20.97
N GLY A 262 -5.61 -11.23 20.52
CA GLY A 262 -4.28 -10.63 20.56
C GLY A 262 -4.21 -9.29 19.85
N MET A 263 -4.82 -9.19 18.65
CA MET A 263 -4.86 -7.95 17.87
C MET A 263 -5.68 -6.84 18.53
N VAL A 264 -6.86 -7.19 19.06
CA VAL A 264 -7.70 -6.23 19.79
C VAL A 264 -6.97 -5.73 21.06
N SER A 265 -6.34 -6.64 21.80
CA SER A 265 -5.55 -6.30 22.99
C SER A 265 -4.39 -5.36 22.64
N LEU A 266 -3.70 -5.64 21.55
CA LEU A 266 -2.59 -4.79 21.06
C LEU A 266 -3.11 -3.41 20.67
N GLY A 267 -4.26 -3.32 19.98
CA GLY A 267 -4.92 -2.06 19.65
C GLY A 267 -5.30 -1.23 20.89
N LEU A 268 -5.85 -1.90 21.93
CA LEU A 268 -6.17 -1.26 23.21
C LEU A 268 -4.92 -0.73 23.91
N ILE A 269 -3.83 -1.50 23.95
CA ILE A 269 -2.55 -1.07 24.53
C ILE A 269 -2.05 0.21 23.84
N PHE A 270 -2.07 0.26 22.50
CA PHE A 270 -1.67 1.47 21.77
C PHE A 270 -2.63 2.63 22.02
N GLY A 271 -3.93 2.37 22.13
CA GLY A 271 -4.92 3.38 22.49
C GLY A 271 -4.65 3.99 23.87
N ILE A 272 -4.29 3.16 24.85
CA ILE A 272 -3.93 3.61 26.20
C ILE A 272 -2.62 4.42 26.16
N LEU A 273 -1.60 3.93 25.45
CA LEU A 273 -0.31 4.64 25.32
C LEU A 273 -0.49 6.01 24.68
N ASN A 274 -1.35 6.12 23.66
CA ASN A 274 -1.64 7.41 23.03
C ASN A 274 -2.38 8.36 23.97
N ALA A 275 -3.40 7.89 24.69
CA ALA A 275 -4.13 8.70 25.68
C ALA A 275 -3.23 9.20 26.82
N ILE A 276 -2.27 8.38 27.27
CA ILE A 276 -1.27 8.79 28.26
C ILE A 276 -0.34 9.90 27.69
N ARG A 277 0.08 9.78 26.43
CA ARG A 277 0.92 10.78 25.74
C ARG A 277 0.21 12.12 25.54
N GLU A 278 -1.09 12.09 25.29
CA GLU A 278 -1.93 13.29 25.17
C GLU A 278 -2.31 13.91 26.52
N GLY A 279 -2.04 13.21 27.62
CA GLY A 279 -2.39 13.66 28.97
C GLY A 279 -3.84 13.45 29.36
N GLU A 280 -4.61 12.75 28.54
CA GLU A 280 -6.04 12.46 28.75
C GLU A 280 -6.24 11.20 29.61
N LYS A 281 -5.93 11.33 30.91
CA LYS A 281 -6.00 10.21 31.87
C LYS A 281 -7.38 9.54 31.96
N ARG A 282 -8.47 10.32 31.73
CA ARG A 282 -9.84 9.78 31.77
C ARG A 282 -10.11 8.83 30.60
N GLU A 283 -9.64 9.16 29.41
CA GLU A 283 -9.76 8.29 28.24
C GLU A 283 -8.86 7.05 28.36
N ALA A 284 -7.67 7.17 28.96
CA ALA A 284 -6.80 6.04 29.21
C ALA A 284 -7.48 5.01 30.13
N ILE A 285 -8.18 5.45 31.18
CA ILE A 285 -8.93 4.58 32.11
C ILE A 285 -10.16 3.98 31.43
N GLY A 286 -10.85 4.72 30.55
CA GLY A 286 -12.02 4.22 29.82
C GLY A 286 -11.68 3.14 28.76
N LYS A 287 -10.42 3.03 28.35
CA LYS A 287 -9.91 2.01 27.41
C LYS A 287 -9.28 0.80 28.12
N MET A 288 -9.12 0.82 29.44
CA MET A 288 -8.74 -0.31 30.27
C MET A 288 -9.94 -1.20 30.56
#